data_45e63aaa38eccec28b17bdd94872bb86
#
_entry.id   45e63aaa38eccec28b17bdd94872bb86
#
_cell.length_a   1.000
_cell.length_b   1.000
_cell.length_c   1.000
_cell.angle_alpha   90.00
_cell.angle_beta   90.00
_cell.angle_gamma   90.00
#
_symmetry.space_group_name_H-M   'P 1'
#
loop_
_entity.id
_entity.type
_entity.pdbx_description
1 polymer ?
#
loop_
_entity_poly.entity_id
_entity_poly.type
_entity_poly.pdbx_seq_one_letter_code
_entity_poly.pdbx_strand_id
1 'polypeptide(L)'
;MKKNRMKFLIIEFLLLLLAVFFVWKIFDQNVAEPRIAVILPESGDKRWDALIKGMKQAAAENNVHMIICNTEEIDGPEAEREFIREQKDNDIDGFIIYPAPGHETENMLKKECGNKPYLLIADGLAVKEGKTASPTIQPDYREIGRWLGERLRTKKQKIGIIADWKMSEAVQAEICGLNEALEGSESKISWCIYRRKEQDIVERMKKETEADALVILDAGILEEFGEQAENGTYEGAELYGVGYSLKTIALLDNGNIQGLAVPDGYEIGYKSVEEITKRIEHRSVSYTHLRAHETLAN
;
A
#
# COMPACT_ATOMS: atom_id res chain seq x y z
N MET A 1 44.78 -59.06 9.57
CA MET A 1 44.63 -57.92 10.53
C MET A 1 44.63 -56.54 9.89
N LYS A 2 45.43 -56.20 8.86
CA LYS A 2 45.47 -54.86 8.21
C LYS A 2 44.13 -54.43 7.59
N LYS A 3 43.34 -55.32 6.97
CA LYS A 3 42.10 -55.02 6.24
C LYS A 3 40.95 -54.58 7.18
N ASN A 4 40.93 -55.06 8.41
CA ASN A 4 39.91 -54.66 9.40
C ASN A 4 40.24 -53.31 10.06
N ARG A 5 41.54 -53.01 10.25
CA ARG A 5 41.98 -51.68 10.72
C ARG A 5 41.62 -50.55 9.73
N MET A 6 41.78 -50.84 8.42
CA MET A 6 41.46 -49.88 7.38
C MET A 6 39.96 -49.61 7.28
N LYS A 7 39.13 -50.64 7.43
CA LYS A 7 37.67 -50.48 7.51
C LYS A 7 37.25 -49.65 8.73
N PHE A 8 37.88 -49.88 9.88
CA PHE A 8 37.61 -49.13 11.10
C PHE A 8 37.96 -47.65 10.94
N LEU A 9 39.12 -47.32 10.37
CA LEU A 9 39.54 -45.93 10.10
C LEU A 9 38.62 -45.22 9.12
N ILE A 10 38.11 -45.94 8.10
CA ILE A 10 37.13 -45.35 7.16
C ILE A 10 35.82 -45.02 7.84
N ILE A 11 35.34 -45.93 8.72
CA ILE A 11 34.08 -45.66 9.47
C ILE A 11 34.25 -44.49 10.44
N GLU A 12 35.39 -44.43 11.15
CA GLU A 12 35.70 -43.34 12.07
C GLU A 12 35.78 -41.98 11.36
N PHE A 13 36.42 -41.94 10.18
CA PHE A 13 36.48 -40.74 9.35
C PHE A 13 35.11 -40.31 8.83
N LEU A 14 34.26 -41.28 8.46
CA LEU A 14 32.90 -41.02 7.97
C LEU A 14 32.00 -40.46 9.10
N LEU A 15 32.16 -41.00 10.33
CA LEU A 15 31.49 -40.49 11.52
C LEU A 15 31.94 -39.07 11.90
N LEU A 16 33.24 -38.78 11.72
CA LEU A 16 33.78 -37.44 11.98
C LEU A 16 33.28 -36.45 10.95
N LEU A 17 33.20 -36.79 9.67
CA LEU A 17 32.58 -35.96 8.63
C LEU A 17 31.09 -35.71 8.93
N LEU A 18 30.39 -36.73 9.37
CA LEU A 18 28.97 -36.60 9.73
C LEU A 18 28.78 -35.69 10.94
N ALA A 19 29.64 -35.80 11.95
CA ALA A 19 29.64 -34.90 13.11
C ALA A 19 29.93 -33.45 12.73
N VAL A 20 30.94 -33.21 11.87
CA VAL A 20 31.28 -31.89 11.33
C VAL A 20 30.09 -31.32 10.53
N PHE A 21 29.44 -32.16 9.71
CA PHE A 21 28.25 -31.75 8.96
C PHE A 21 27.10 -31.35 9.88
N PHE A 22 26.81 -32.09 10.95
CA PHE A 22 25.78 -31.72 11.91
C PHE A 22 26.12 -30.46 12.72
N VAL A 23 27.39 -30.31 13.13
CA VAL A 23 27.87 -29.10 13.79
C VAL A 23 27.73 -27.92 12.86
N TRP A 24 28.18 -28.03 11.60
CA TRP A 24 27.99 -26.96 10.61
C TRP A 24 26.50 -26.62 10.39
N LYS A 25 25.65 -27.64 10.27
CA LYS A 25 24.19 -27.43 10.13
C LYS A 25 23.54 -26.78 11.34
N ILE A 26 24.02 -27.06 12.57
CA ILE A 26 23.55 -26.41 13.79
C ILE A 26 23.98 -24.94 13.84
N PHE A 27 25.20 -24.63 13.40
CA PHE A 27 25.69 -23.25 13.33
C PHE A 27 25.04 -22.47 12.18
N ASP A 28 24.70 -23.10 11.08
CA ASP A 28 24.02 -22.50 9.94
C ASP A 28 22.53 -22.17 10.26
N GLN A 29 21.93 -22.89 11.22
CA GLN A 29 20.57 -22.61 11.71
C GLN A 29 20.47 -21.46 12.72
N ASN A 30 21.57 -20.89 13.18
CA ASN A 30 21.62 -19.79 14.14
C ASN A 30 21.75 -18.39 13.49
N VAL A 31 21.32 -18.21 12.25
CA VAL A 31 21.04 -16.87 11.74
C VAL A 31 19.76 -16.42 12.44
N ALA A 32 19.88 -15.45 13.36
CA ALA A 32 18.72 -14.89 14.03
C ALA A 32 17.73 -14.40 12.96
N GLU A 33 16.48 -14.84 13.06
CA GLU A 33 15.44 -14.38 12.14
C GLU A 33 15.32 -12.85 12.24
N PRO A 34 15.34 -12.12 11.11
CA PRO A 34 15.13 -10.68 11.12
C PRO A 34 13.81 -10.32 11.81
N ARG A 35 13.83 -9.31 12.64
CA ARG A 35 12.66 -8.82 13.37
C ARG A 35 12.19 -7.51 12.77
N ILE A 36 10.93 -7.48 12.31
CA ILE A 36 10.34 -6.32 11.65
C ILE A 36 9.17 -5.81 12.46
N ALA A 37 9.16 -4.51 12.77
CA ALA A 37 8.01 -3.84 13.37
C ALA A 37 7.12 -3.22 12.28
N VAL A 38 5.83 -3.45 12.38
CA VAL A 38 4.80 -2.87 11.50
C VAL A 38 3.99 -1.85 12.31
N ILE A 39 4.00 -0.60 11.87
CA ILE A 39 3.29 0.52 12.49
C ILE A 39 2.21 1.00 11.53
N LEU A 40 0.95 0.73 11.88
CA LEU A 40 -0.24 1.14 11.12
C LEU A 40 -1.15 1.92 12.07
N PRO A 41 -1.77 3.03 11.67
CA PRO A 41 -2.78 3.70 12.49
C PRO A 41 -3.99 2.78 12.68
N GLU A 42 -4.59 2.79 13.87
CA GLU A 42 -5.74 1.93 14.18
C GLU A 42 -5.51 0.47 13.72
N SER A 43 -4.43 -0.15 14.18
CA SER A 43 -3.94 -1.45 13.68
C SER A 43 -4.96 -2.60 13.75
N GLY A 44 -6.02 -2.45 14.54
CA GLY A 44 -7.16 -3.35 14.62
C GLY A 44 -8.27 -3.12 13.60
N ASP A 45 -8.17 -2.10 12.75
CA ASP A 45 -9.18 -1.82 11.72
C ASP A 45 -9.12 -2.88 10.60
N LYS A 46 -10.30 -3.36 10.19
CA LYS A 46 -10.46 -4.37 9.12
C LYS A 46 -9.92 -3.92 7.75
N ARG A 47 -9.75 -2.63 7.54
CA ARG A 47 -9.11 -2.10 6.31
C ARG A 47 -7.70 -2.69 6.09
N TRP A 48 -7.02 -3.10 7.17
CA TRP A 48 -5.68 -3.68 7.12
C TRP A 48 -5.65 -5.19 6.95
N ASP A 49 -6.80 -5.89 7.00
CA ASP A 49 -6.84 -7.36 7.00
C ASP A 49 -6.13 -7.97 5.78
N ALA A 50 -6.37 -7.46 4.59
CA ALA A 50 -5.72 -7.94 3.37
C ALA A 50 -4.21 -7.66 3.39
N LEU A 51 -3.80 -6.45 3.80
CA LEU A 51 -2.41 -6.04 3.94
C LEU A 51 -1.66 -6.92 4.94
N ILE A 52 -2.21 -7.08 6.14
CA ILE A 52 -1.64 -7.90 7.20
C ILE A 52 -1.56 -9.37 6.79
N LYS A 53 -2.55 -9.88 6.06
CA LYS A 53 -2.52 -11.25 5.53
C LYS A 53 -1.36 -11.45 4.54
N GLY A 54 -1.16 -10.52 3.62
CA GLY A 54 -0.02 -10.54 2.70
C GLY A 54 1.32 -10.47 3.43
N MET A 55 1.44 -9.57 4.41
CA MET A 55 2.63 -9.45 5.25
C MET A 55 2.95 -10.76 6.00
N LYS A 56 1.93 -11.39 6.64
CA LYS A 56 2.11 -12.65 7.36
C LYS A 56 2.59 -13.77 6.46
N GLN A 57 2.06 -13.85 5.23
CA GLN A 57 2.49 -14.85 4.25
C GLN A 57 3.96 -14.65 3.87
N ALA A 58 4.33 -13.43 3.49
CA ALA A 58 5.71 -13.12 3.13
C ALA A 58 6.68 -13.29 4.30
N ALA A 59 6.28 -12.95 5.53
CA ALA A 59 7.09 -13.14 6.73
C ALA A 59 7.37 -14.63 6.97
N ALA A 60 6.37 -15.49 6.82
CA ALA A 60 6.55 -16.94 6.95
C ALA A 60 7.47 -17.52 5.87
N GLU A 61 7.36 -17.05 4.63
CA GLU A 61 8.19 -17.53 3.50
C GLU A 61 9.64 -17.05 3.57
N ASN A 62 9.89 -15.89 4.19
CA ASN A 62 11.22 -15.31 4.33
C ASN A 62 11.87 -15.55 5.71
N ASN A 63 11.25 -16.34 6.59
CA ASN A 63 11.70 -16.57 7.97
C ASN A 63 11.93 -15.26 8.74
N VAL A 64 10.94 -14.38 8.70
CA VAL A 64 10.95 -13.08 9.38
C VAL A 64 10.02 -13.10 10.57
N HIS A 65 10.49 -12.64 11.71
CA HIS A 65 9.65 -12.41 12.88
C HIS A 65 9.00 -11.03 12.79
N MET A 66 7.70 -11.00 12.47
CA MET A 66 6.94 -9.76 12.30
C MET A 66 6.14 -9.40 13.55
N ILE A 67 6.28 -8.16 14.01
CA ILE A 67 5.57 -7.60 15.16
C ILE A 67 4.66 -6.48 14.65
N ILE A 68 3.35 -6.66 14.78
CA ILE A 68 2.38 -5.59 14.49
C ILE A 68 2.17 -4.81 15.77
N CYS A 69 2.51 -3.51 15.76
CA CYS A 69 2.29 -2.63 16.90
C CYS A 69 0.78 -2.44 17.12
N ASN A 70 0.34 -2.59 18.36
CA ASN A 70 -1.04 -2.27 18.71
C ASN A 70 -1.18 -0.76 18.86
N THR A 71 -1.79 -0.11 17.88
CA THR A 71 -1.93 1.34 17.80
C THR A 71 -3.40 1.75 17.79
N GLU A 72 -3.67 2.90 18.35
CA GLU A 72 -4.87 3.68 18.11
C GLU A 72 -4.65 4.63 16.91
N GLU A 73 -5.43 5.69 16.80
CA GLU A 73 -5.23 6.73 15.82
C GLU A 73 -3.84 7.39 16.01
N ILE A 74 -3.13 7.61 14.90
CA ILE A 74 -1.82 8.26 14.90
C ILE A 74 -1.98 9.64 14.24
N ASP A 75 -2.21 10.65 15.06
CA ASP A 75 -2.57 12.00 14.61
C ASP A 75 -1.40 12.79 14.01
N GLY A 76 -0.17 12.35 14.26
CA GLY A 76 0.99 13.10 13.82
C GLY A 76 2.34 12.45 14.16
N PRO A 77 3.45 13.10 13.75
CA PRO A 77 4.78 12.54 13.87
C PRO A 77 5.26 12.30 15.33
N GLU A 78 4.68 13.00 16.31
CA GLU A 78 5.06 12.79 17.71
C GLU A 78 4.57 11.45 18.24
N ALA A 79 3.28 11.09 17.96
CA ALA A 79 2.73 9.81 18.36
C ALA A 79 3.46 8.65 17.65
N GLU A 80 3.73 8.77 16.35
CA GLU A 80 4.48 7.78 15.58
C GLU A 80 5.92 7.59 16.10
N ARG A 81 6.57 8.67 16.53
CA ARG A 81 7.91 8.66 17.13
C ARG A 81 7.98 7.74 18.36
N GLU A 82 6.97 7.78 19.21
CA GLU A 82 6.95 6.97 20.43
C GLU A 82 6.92 5.48 20.10
N PHE A 83 6.10 5.05 19.14
CA PHE A 83 6.09 3.66 18.68
C PHE A 83 7.43 3.21 18.10
N ILE A 84 8.08 4.07 17.28
CA ILE A 84 9.40 3.74 16.71
C ILE A 84 10.43 3.55 17.83
N ARG A 85 10.46 4.42 18.84
CA ARG A 85 11.40 4.33 19.95
C ARG A 85 11.17 3.08 20.78
N GLU A 86 9.92 2.79 21.13
CA GLU A 86 9.57 1.57 21.85
C GLU A 86 10.06 0.31 21.13
N GLN A 87 9.83 0.25 19.82
CA GLN A 87 10.24 -0.93 19.03
C GLN A 87 11.76 -1.00 18.84
N LYS A 88 12.47 0.11 18.83
CA LYS A 88 13.96 0.09 18.79
C LYS A 88 14.57 -0.62 20.00
N ASP A 89 13.94 -0.48 21.16
CA ASP A 89 14.38 -1.12 22.41
C ASP A 89 14.06 -2.65 22.39
N ASN A 90 13.23 -3.10 21.48
CA ASN A 90 12.84 -4.51 21.30
C ASN A 90 13.67 -5.27 20.25
N ASP A 91 14.90 -4.81 19.94
CA ASP A 91 15.81 -5.43 18.97
C ASP A 91 15.21 -5.63 17.56
N ILE A 92 14.46 -4.65 17.09
CA ILE A 92 13.91 -4.65 15.72
C ILE A 92 15.01 -4.33 14.70
N ASP A 93 15.05 -5.08 13.58
CA ASP A 93 16.02 -4.90 12.50
C ASP A 93 15.53 -3.95 11.41
N GLY A 94 14.22 -3.77 11.26
CA GLY A 94 13.62 -2.87 10.27
C GLY A 94 12.17 -2.51 10.57
N PHE A 95 11.64 -1.51 9.86
CA PHE A 95 10.29 -0.99 10.06
C PHE A 95 9.50 -0.98 8.76
N ILE A 96 8.22 -1.33 8.86
CA ILE A 96 7.20 -1.05 7.83
C ILE A 96 6.21 -0.08 8.46
N ILE A 97 6.03 1.09 7.86
CA ILE A 97 5.31 2.20 8.48
C ILE A 97 4.29 2.77 7.50
N TYR A 98 3.04 2.90 7.94
CA TYR A 98 2.10 3.81 7.30
C TYR A 98 2.29 5.19 7.92
N PRO A 99 2.83 6.17 7.17
CA PRO A 99 3.36 7.39 7.76
C PRO A 99 2.26 8.28 8.33
N ALA A 100 2.48 8.81 9.53
CA ALA A 100 1.60 9.79 10.15
C ALA A 100 1.50 11.07 9.30
N PRO A 101 0.35 11.76 9.31
CA PRO A 101 0.20 13.02 8.59
C PRO A 101 1.11 14.10 9.20
N GLY A 102 1.80 14.87 8.36
CA GLY A 102 2.60 16.02 8.79
C GLY A 102 3.83 16.29 7.94
N HIS A 103 4.22 17.56 7.88
CA HIS A 103 5.39 17.99 7.11
C HIS A 103 6.74 17.55 7.71
N GLU A 104 6.75 17.24 9.01
CA GLU A 104 7.96 16.84 9.73
C GLU A 104 8.17 15.33 9.79
N THR A 105 7.15 14.54 9.37
CA THR A 105 7.15 13.09 9.47
C THR A 105 8.38 12.47 8.80
N GLU A 106 8.71 12.88 7.58
CA GLU A 106 9.89 12.34 6.88
C GLU A 106 11.20 12.59 7.62
N ASN A 107 11.38 13.79 8.16
CA ASN A 107 12.58 14.14 8.94
C ASN A 107 12.60 13.37 10.26
N MET A 108 11.45 13.21 10.90
CA MET A 108 11.30 12.43 12.11
C MET A 108 11.65 10.97 11.86
N LEU A 109 11.09 10.33 10.83
CA LEU A 109 11.38 8.95 10.46
C LEU A 109 12.86 8.71 10.20
N LYS A 110 13.51 9.56 9.40
CA LYS A 110 14.96 9.48 9.15
C LYS A 110 15.78 9.56 10.43
N LYS A 111 15.39 10.43 11.36
CA LYS A 111 16.09 10.61 12.63
C LYS A 111 15.86 9.43 13.57
N GLU A 112 14.63 9.01 13.75
CA GLU A 112 14.26 8.00 14.76
C GLU A 112 14.60 6.59 14.30
N CYS A 113 14.39 6.21 13.05
CA CYS A 113 14.82 4.92 12.53
C CYS A 113 16.36 4.81 12.51
N GLY A 114 17.06 5.92 12.29
CA GLY A 114 18.52 5.95 12.30
C GLY A 114 19.13 5.08 11.21
N ASN A 115 19.94 4.09 11.60
CA ASN A 115 20.58 3.17 10.66
C ASN A 115 19.72 1.92 10.34
N LYS A 116 18.56 1.76 10.98
CA LYS A 116 17.66 0.64 10.69
C LYS A 116 16.87 0.95 9.42
N PRO A 117 16.80 0.03 8.46
CA PRO A 117 16.00 0.23 7.27
C PRO A 117 14.53 0.39 7.63
N TYR A 118 13.86 1.28 6.92
CA TYR A 118 12.41 1.43 6.99
C TYR A 118 11.80 1.52 5.60
N LEU A 119 10.55 1.15 5.50
CA LEU A 119 9.74 1.14 4.29
C LEU A 119 8.40 1.77 4.58
N LEU A 120 7.96 2.69 3.75
CA LEU A 120 6.66 3.32 3.85
C LEU A 120 5.62 2.58 3.00
N ILE A 121 4.38 2.55 3.48
CA ILE A 121 3.23 1.99 2.74
C ILE A 121 2.32 3.14 2.34
N ALA A 122 1.91 3.15 1.06
CA ALA A 122 0.93 4.06 0.46
C ALA A 122 1.22 5.55 0.64
N ASP A 123 0.52 6.41 -0.08
CA ASP A 123 0.49 7.88 -0.06
C ASP A 123 1.71 8.56 0.55
N GLY A 124 2.85 8.16 0.00
CA GLY A 124 4.13 8.64 0.47
C GLY A 124 4.13 10.13 0.71
N LEU A 125 4.87 10.50 1.71
CA LEU A 125 5.22 11.89 1.95
C LEU A 125 5.61 12.53 0.63
N ALA A 126 4.95 13.62 0.27
CA ALA A 126 5.16 14.33 -0.98
C ALA A 126 6.67 14.49 -1.25
N VAL A 127 7.13 13.92 -2.35
CA VAL A 127 8.53 14.02 -2.76
C VAL A 127 8.81 15.49 -3.07
N LYS A 128 9.59 16.14 -2.23
CA LYS A 128 10.12 17.48 -2.58
C LYS A 128 11.17 17.28 -3.66
N GLU A 129 11.04 18.01 -4.76
CA GLU A 129 12.02 18.04 -5.86
C GLU A 129 13.45 18.05 -5.35
N GLY A 130 14.26 17.07 -5.79
CA GLY A 130 15.69 16.98 -5.51
C GLY A 130 16.11 16.29 -4.21
N LYS A 131 15.19 15.73 -3.39
CA LYS A 131 15.52 14.86 -2.25
C LYS A 131 15.28 13.40 -2.59
N THR A 132 16.17 12.53 -2.13
CA THR A 132 15.99 11.09 -2.19
C THR A 132 14.70 10.74 -1.45
N ALA A 133 13.69 10.30 -2.18
CA ALA A 133 12.42 9.88 -1.59
C ALA A 133 12.67 8.73 -0.60
N SER A 134 11.94 8.74 0.50
CA SER A 134 11.92 7.59 1.40
C SER A 134 11.39 6.36 0.65
N PRO A 135 11.97 5.17 0.87
CA PRO A 135 11.51 3.98 0.18
C PRO A 135 10.05 3.71 0.50
N THR A 136 9.23 3.62 -0.53
CA THR A 136 7.77 3.50 -0.40
C THR A 136 7.25 2.40 -1.31
N ILE A 137 6.31 1.60 -0.82
CA ILE A 137 5.46 0.72 -1.61
C ILE A 137 4.07 1.33 -1.68
N GLN A 138 3.57 1.47 -2.88
CA GLN A 138 2.28 2.10 -3.16
C GLN A 138 1.60 1.42 -4.34
N PRO A 139 0.27 1.55 -4.48
CA PRO A 139 -0.45 1.10 -5.67
C PRO A 139 0.09 1.75 -6.94
N ASP A 140 -0.11 1.09 -8.08
CA ASP A 140 0.08 1.74 -9.38
C ASP A 140 -1.12 2.64 -9.67
N TYR A 141 -1.07 3.86 -9.18
CA TYR A 141 -2.12 4.86 -9.34
C TYR A 141 -2.44 5.16 -10.83
N ARG A 142 -1.44 5.08 -11.71
CA ARG A 142 -1.66 5.27 -13.15
C ARG A 142 -2.48 4.12 -13.74
N GLU A 143 -2.23 2.89 -13.30
CA GLU A 143 -3.02 1.72 -13.69
C GLU A 143 -4.44 1.79 -13.14
N ILE A 144 -4.64 2.26 -11.90
CA ILE A 144 -5.96 2.54 -11.32
C ILE A 144 -6.74 3.52 -12.21
N GLY A 145 -6.10 4.64 -12.58
CA GLY A 145 -6.71 5.62 -13.47
C GLY A 145 -7.03 5.06 -14.84
N ARG A 146 -6.14 4.24 -15.41
CA ARG A 146 -6.36 3.58 -16.71
C ARG A 146 -7.57 2.65 -16.65
N TRP A 147 -7.67 1.83 -15.61
CA TRP A 147 -8.80 0.92 -15.42
C TRP A 147 -10.14 1.67 -15.34
N LEU A 148 -10.22 2.77 -14.57
CA LEU A 148 -11.39 3.64 -14.53
C LEU A 148 -11.72 4.20 -15.91
N GLY A 149 -10.73 4.65 -16.66
CA GLY A 149 -10.90 5.17 -18.01
C GLY A 149 -11.40 4.13 -19.02
N GLU A 150 -10.91 2.90 -18.94
CA GLU A 150 -11.36 1.79 -19.80
C GLU A 150 -12.85 1.47 -19.60
N ARG A 151 -13.35 1.59 -18.38
CA ARG A 151 -14.78 1.45 -18.08
C ARG A 151 -15.61 2.57 -18.72
N LEU A 152 -15.10 3.79 -18.71
CA LEU A 152 -15.80 4.98 -19.16
C LEU A 152 -15.70 5.21 -20.68
N ARG A 153 -14.71 4.60 -21.36
CA ARG A 153 -14.51 4.80 -22.81
C ARG A 153 -15.55 4.14 -23.70
N THR A 154 -16.31 3.17 -23.16
CA THR A 154 -17.26 2.35 -23.93
C THR A 154 -18.54 3.10 -24.31
N LYS A 155 -18.83 4.21 -23.65
CA LYS A 155 -19.98 5.10 -23.91
C LYS A 155 -19.44 6.49 -24.25
N LYS A 156 -20.27 7.31 -24.89
CA LYS A 156 -19.97 8.74 -25.05
C LYS A 156 -20.41 9.48 -23.79
N GLN A 157 -19.46 9.86 -22.95
CA GLN A 157 -19.75 10.44 -21.64
C GLN A 157 -18.95 11.72 -21.41
N LYS A 158 -19.58 12.69 -20.74
CA LYS A 158 -18.92 13.81 -20.08
C LYS A 158 -18.54 13.40 -18.67
N ILE A 159 -17.30 13.49 -18.34
CA ILE A 159 -16.75 12.99 -17.08
C ILE A 159 -16.36 14.19 -16.21
N GLY A 160 -16.87 14.21 -14.98
CA GLY A 160 -16.41 15.09 -13.92
C GLY A 160 -15.44 14.34 -12.99
N ILE A 161 -14.32 14.95 -12.63
CA ILE A 161 -13.38 14.39 -11.66
C ILE A 161 -13.49 15.14 -10.34
N ILE A 162 -13.53 14.37 -9.23
CA ILE A 162 -13.48 14.89 -7.88
C ILE A 162 -12.33 14.23 -7.15
N ALA A 163 -11.46 15.04 -6.56
CA ALA A 163 -10.31 14.57 -5.80
C ALA A 163 -10.11 15.38 -4.52
N ASP A 164 -9.22 14.92 -3.64
CA ASP A 164 -8.86 15.68 -2.45
C ASP A 164 -8.25 17.04 -2.84
N TRP A 165 -8.31 18.01 -1.92
CA TRP A 165 -7.88 19.39 -2.14
C TRP A 165 -6.38 19.53 -2.48
N LYS A 166 -5.55 18.58 -2.08
CA LYS A 166 -4.14 18.53 -2.45
C LYS A 166 -3.97 17.69 -3.70
N MET A 167 -3.45 18.30 -4.76
CA MET A 167 -2.92 17.55 -5.89
C MET A 167 -1.72 16.73 -5.42
N SER A 168 -1.96 15.49 -5.06
CA SER A 168 -0.92 14.51 -4.77
C SER A 168 -0.36 13.92 -6.06
N GLU A 169 0.84 13.35 -6.02
CA GLU A 169 1.38 12.60 -7.17
C GLU A 169 0.48 11.41 -7.54
N ALA A 170 -0.18 10.80 -6.55
CA ALA A 170 -1.16 9.73 -6.75
C ALA A 170 -2.31 10.20 -7.63
N VAL A 171 -3.00 11.29 -7.24
CA VAL A 171 -4.11 11.86 -8.01
C VAL A 171 -3.67 12.27 -9.43
N GLN A 172 -2.48 12.83 -9.59
CA GLN A 172 -1.94 13.17 -10.92
C GLN A 172 -1.71 11.93 -11.77
N ALA A 173 -1.17 10.85 -11.18
CA ALA A 173 -0.94 9.59 -11.87
C ALA A 173 -2.27 8.94 -12.28
N GLU A 174 -3.29 8.96 -11.40
CA GLU A 174 -4.63 8.47 -11.70
C GLU A 174 -5.27 9.25 -12.85
N ILE A 175 -5.24 10.58 -12.80
CA ILE A 175 -5.76 11.43 -13.89
C ILE A 175 -5.00 11.19 -15.20
N CYS A 176 -3.69 10.97 -15.14
CA CYS A 176 -2.89 10.66 -16.32
C CYS A 176 -3.31 9.33 -16.95
N GLY A 177 -3.43 8.26 -16.12
CA GLY A 177 -3.90 6.95 -16.58
C GLY A 177 -5.33 6.99 -17.14
N LEU A 178 -6.22 7.74 -16.50
CA LEU A 178 -7.59 7.97 -16.99
C LEU A 178 -7.58 8.63 -18.38
N ASN A 179 -6.81 9.71 -18.56
CA ASN A 179 -6.70 10.39 -19.85
C ASN A 179 -6.16 9.46 -20.94
N GLU A 180 -5.12 8.69 -20.67
CA GLU A 180 -4.56 7.71 -21.61
C GLU A 180 -5.59 6.68 -22.07
N ALA A 181 -6.38 6.14 -21.14
CA ALA A 181 -7.43 5.18 -21.50
C ALA A 181 -8.54 5.81 -22.31
N LEU A 182 -8.82 7.10 -22.12
CA LEU A 182 -9.85 7.82 -22.89
C LEU A 182 -9.38 8.29 -24.27
N GLU A 183 -8.07 8.20 -24.58
CA GLU A 183 -7.58 8.57 -25.90
C GLU A 183 -8.29 7.81 -27.01
N GLY A 184 -8.72 8.55 -28.06
CA GLY A 184 -9.44 7.98 -29.18
C GLY A 184 -10.89 7.55 -28.88
N SER A 185 -11.42 7.78 -27.68
CA SER A 185 -12.83 7.57 -27.34
C SER A 185 -13.66 8.87 -27.55
N GLU A 186 -14.99 8.73 -27.52
CA GLU A 186 -15.88 9.89 -27.52
C GLU A 186 -16.12 10.48 -26.12
N SER A 187 -15.70 9.77 -25.05
CA SER A 187 -15.78 10.23 -23.67
C SER A 187 -14.70 11.29 -23.38
N LYS A 188 -15.05 12.31 -22.62
CA LYS A 188 -14.13 13.42 -22.33
C LYS A 188 -14.26 13.88 -20.88
N ILE A 189 -13.12 14.16 -20.26
CA ILE A 189 -13.07 14.87 -18.99
C ILE A 189 -13.50 16.32 -19.25
N SER A 190 -14.60 16.73 -18.64
CA SER A 190 -15.19 18.05 -18.79
C SER A 190 -14.67 19.03 -17.75
N TRP A 191 -14.46 18.57 -16.53
CA TRP A 191 -13.95 19.36 -15.42
C TRP A 191 -13.29 18.51 -14.35
N CYS A 192 -12.51 19.16 -13.48
CA CYS A 192 -11.91 18.56 -12.29
C CYS A 192 -12.07 19.49 -11.09
N ILE A 193 -12.66 18.99 -10.01
CA ILE A 193 -12.88 19.71 -8.77
C ILE A 193 -12.02 19.10 -7.67
N TYR A 194 -11.21 19.93 -7.00
CA TYR A 194 -10.46 19.54 -5.81
C TYR A 194 -11.19 20.01 -4.55
N ARG A 195 -11.31 19.14 -3.55
CA ARG A 195 -11.89 19.49 -2.25
C ARG A 195 -11.10 20.64 -1.62
N ARG A 196 -11.79 21.63 -1.09
CA ARG A 196 -11.23 22.72 -0.27
C ARG A 196 -11.97 22.75 1.06
N LYS A 197 -11.23 22.97 2.16
CA LYS A 197 -11.75 22.88 3.53
C LYS A 197 -13.07 23.66 3.80
N GLU A 198 -13.36 24.70 3.04
CA GLU A 198 -14.47 25.61 3.31
C GLU A 198 -15.51 25.65 2.18
N GLN A 199 -15.39 24.79 1.18
CA GLN A 199 -16.28 24.83 0.01
C GLN A 199 -16.98 23.50 -0.18
N ASP A 200 -18.32 23.56 -0.24
CA ASP A 200 -19.15 22.42 -0.61
C ASP A 200 -18.88 22.02 -2.07
N ILE A 201 -18.49 20.75 -2.25
CA ILE A 201 -18.20 20.17 -3.56
C ILE A 201 -19.46 20.17 -4.44
N VAL A 202 -20.62 19.82 -3.87
CA VAL A 202 -21.91 19.76 -4.58
C VAL A 202 -22.32 21.14 -5.11
N GLU A 203 -22.11 22.20 -4.32
CA GLU A 203 -22.38 23.57 -4.81
C GLU A 203 -21.45 23.99 -5.94
N ARG A 204 -20.22 23.49 -5.96
CA ARG A 204 -19.27 23.75 -7.05
C ARG A 204 -19.65 22.99 -8.31
N MET A 205 -20.06 21.73 -8.18
CA MET A 205 -20.54 20.91 -9.29
C MET A 205 -21.70 21.55 -10.04
N LYS A 206 -22.65 22.17 -9.31
CA LYS A 206 -23.80 22.88 -9.91
C LYS A 206 -23.41 24.07 -10.80
N LYS A 207 -22.17 24.53 -10.73
CA LYS A 207 -21.64 25.63 -11.57
C LYS A 207 -20.92 25.12 -12.82
N GLU A 208 -20.64 23.83 -12.86
CA GLU A 208 -20.01 23.15 -13.98
C GLU A 208 -21.06 22.62 -14.97
N THR A 209 -20.61 22.15 -16.11
CA THR A 209 -21.46 21.45 -17.06
C THR A 209 -21.90 20.11 -16.48
N GLU A 210 -23.15 19.68 -16.76
CA GLU A 210 -23.63 18.36 -16.40
C GLU A 210 -22.64 17.28 -16.83
N ALA A 211 -22.37 16.32 -15.94
CA ALA A 211 -21.54 15.15 -16.19
C ALA A 211 -22.42 13.89 -16.24
N ASP A 212 -22.14 13.02 -17.19
CA ASP A 212 -22.80 11.69 -17.29
C ASP A 212 -22.17 10.70 -16.30
N ALA A 213 -20.92 10.93 -15.93
CA ALA A 213 -20.19 10.13 -14.94
C ALA A 213 -19.28 10.99 -14.04
N LEU A 214 -19.20 10.63 -12.78
CA LEU A 214 -18.33 11.23 -11.79
C LEU A 214 -17.24 10.22 -11.41
N VAL A 215 -15.98 10.60 -11.52
CA VAL A 215 -14.83 9.83 -11.07
C VAL A 215 -14.27 10.45 -9.81
N ILE A 216 -14.35 9.73 -8.70
CA ILE A 216 -13.96 10.22 -7.38
C ILE A 216 -12.68 9.49 -6.96
N LEU A 217 -11.58 10.26 -6.89
CA LEU A 217 -10.21 9.75 -6.63
C LEU A 217 -9.83 9.87 -5.14
N ASP A 218 -10.81 9.84 -4.26
CA ASP A 218 -10.63 9.82 -2.80
C ASP A 218 -11.70 8.93 -2.17
N ALA A 219 -11.27 7.98 -1.34
CA ALA A 219 -12.17 6.98 -0.76
C ALA A 219 -13.23 7.58 0.17
N GLY A 220 -12.85 8.58 0.98
CA GLY A 220 -13.78 9.23 1.91
C GLY A 220 -14.84 10.08 1.17
N ILE A 221 -14.42 10.78 0.12
CA ILE A 221 -15.36 11.53 -0.74
C ILE A 221 -16.27 10.55 -1.48
N LEU A 222 -15.75 9.42 -1.97
CA LEU A 222 -16.54 8.42 -2.65
C LEU A 222 -17.63 7.81 -1.74
N GLU A 223 -17.31 7.54 -0.48
CA GLU A 223 -18.27 7.08 0.51
C GLU A 223 -19.39 8.11 0.74
N GLU A 224 -19.01 9.36 0.96
CA GLU A 224 -19.96 10.47 1.16
C GLU A 224 -20.92 10.62 -0.04
N PHE A 225 -20.39 10.58 -1.25
CA PHE A 225 -21.17 10.67 -2.48
C PHE A 225 -22.02 9.43 -2.73
N GLY A 226 -21.50 8.24 -2.49
CA GLY A 226 -22.25 7.00 -2.64
C GLY A 226 -23.48 6.93 -1.71
N GLU A 227 -23.36 7.40 -0.47
CA GLU A 227 -24.49 7.48 0.46
C GLU A 227 -25.57 8.45 -0.01
N GLN A 228 -25.18 9.53 -0.67
CA GLN A 228 -26.12 10.54 -1.17
C GLN A 228 -26.74 10.20 -2.52
N ALA A 229 -26.17 9.23 -3.24
CA ALA A 229 -26.58 8.87 -4.61
C ALA A 229 -28.03 8.36 -4.70
N GLU A 230 -28.55 7.71 -3.66
CA GLU A 230 -29.93 7.19 -3.60
C GLU A 230 -31.01 8.26 -3.84
N ASN A 231 -30.69 9.52 -3.61
CA ASN A 231 -31.65 10.61 -3.66
C ASN A 231 -31.67 11.37 -4.99
N GLY A 232 -31.03 10.85 -6.05
CA GLY A 232 -30.94 11.54 -7.34
C GLY A 232 -30.13 12.86 -7.28
N THR A 233 -29.26 12.97 -6.29
CA THR A 233 -28.53 14.22 -5.94
C THR A 233 -27.61 14.67 -7.08
N TYR A 234 -27.20 13.76 -7.96
CA TYR A 234 -26.20 14.02 -9.02
C TYR A 234 -26.80 13.96 -10.42
N GLU A 235 -28.10 14.27 -10.56
CA GLU A 235 -28.78 14.38 -11.86
C GLU A 235 -28.69 13.11 -12.73
N GLY A 236 -28.51 11.96 -12.08
CA GLY A 236 -28.40 10.67 -12.75
C GLY A 236 -27.01 10.30 -13.25
N ALA A 237 -25.97 11.06 -12.86
CA ALA A 237 -24.59 10.69 -13.17
C ALA A 237 -24.18 9.37 -12.50
N GLU A 238 -23.49 8.50 -13.26
CA GLU A 238 -22.91 7.26 -12.76
C GLU A 238 -21.68 7.56 -11.89
N LEU A 239 -21.54 6.91 -10.71
CA LEU A 239 -20.41 7.09 -9.80
C LEU A 239 -19.34 6.03 -9.99
N TYR A 240 -18.12 6.45 -10.18
CA TYR A 240 -16.93 5.60 -10.24
C TYR A 240 -15.87 6.16 -9.28
N GLY A 241 -15.01 5.31 -8.73
CA GLY A 241 -13.93 5.85 -7.91
C GLY A 241 -12.98 4.80 -7.33
N VAL A 242 -12.16 5.26 -6.40
CA VAL A 242 -11.18 4.46 -5.67
C VAL A 242 -11.65 4.28 -4.24
N GLY A 243 -11.59 3.05 -3.73
CA GLY A 243 -11.97 2.79 -2.35
C GLY A 243 -11.61 1.37 -1.93
N TYR A 244 -11.54 1.14 -0.63
CA TYR A 244 -11.11 -0.15 -0.07
C TYR A 244 -11.86 -0.53 1.21
N SER A 245 -12.84 0.28 1.64
CA SER A 245 -13.62 0.00 2.83
C SER A 245 -14.78 -0.96 2.56
N LEU A 246 -15.26 -1.63 3.61
CA LEU A 246 -16.50 -2.43 3.53
C LEU A 246 -17.70 -1.58 3.13
N LYS A 247 -17.67 -0.28 3.45
CA LYS A 247 -18.73 0.66 3.11
C LYS A 247 -18.75 0.95 1.61
N THR A 248 -17.60 1.22 0.98
CA THR A 248 -17.52 1.41 -0.47
C THR A 248 -17.94 0.15 -1.23
N ILE A 249 -17.58 -1.05 -0.73
CA ILE A 249 -18.02 -2.32 -1.31
C ILE A 249 -19.55 -2.47 -1.21
N ALA A 250 -20.13 -2.16 -0.05
CA ALA A 250 -21.59 -2.21 0.12
C ALA A 250 -22.32 -1.21 -0.79
N LEU A 251 -21.77 -0.03 -1.00
CA LEU A 251 -22.32 0.97 -1.93
C LEU A 251 -22.26 0.49 -3.39
N LEU A 252 -21.22 -0.26 -3.76
CA LEU A 252 -21.11 -0.91 -5.06
C LEU A 252 -22.17 -2.02 -5.21
N ASP A 253 -22.30 -2.90 -4.23
CA ASP A 253 -23.29 -4.00 -4.24
C ASP A 253 -24.73 -3.48 -4.29
N ASN A 254 -25.01 -2.35 -3.65
CA ASN A 254 -26.31 -1.69 -3.68
C ASN A 254 -26.57 -0.91 -4.99
N GLY A 255 -25.58 -0.77 -5.86
CA GLY A 255 -25.70 -0.02 -7.10
C GLY A 255 -25.60 1.50 -6.97
N ASN A 256 -25.21 2.01 -5.80
CA ASN A 256 -24.97 3.44 -5.59
C ASN A 256 -23.68 3.89 -6.30
N ILE A 257 -22.73 2.98 -6.45
CA ILE A 257 -21.47 3.16 -7.20
C ILE A 257 -21.50 2.15 -8.34
N GLN A 258 -21.14 2.55 -9.57
CA GLN A 258 -21.13 1.71 -10.76
C GLN A 258 -19.77 1.08 -11.06
N GLY A 259 -18.70 1.61 -10.47
CA GLY A 259 -17.38 1.02 -10.59
C GLY A 259 -16.44 1.46 -9.48
N LEU A 260 -15.74 0.48 -8.91
CA LEU A 260 -14.83 0.68 -7.79
C LEU A 260 -13.46 0.07 -8.13
N ALA A 261 -12.43 0.90 -8.15
CA ALA A 261 -11.06 0.43 -8.19
C ALA A 261 -10.56 0.20 -6.76
N VAL A 262 -10.12 -1.02 -6.47
CA VAL A 262 -9.62 -1.42 -5.14
C VAL A 262 -8.14 -1.74 -5.26
N PRO A 263 -7.24 -1.02 -4.55
CA PRO A 263 -5.84 -1.40 -4.46
C PRO A 263 -5.66 -2.80 -3.86
N ASP A 264 -4.73 -3.59 -4.39
CA ASP A 264 -4.43 -4.92 -3.84
C ASP A 264 -3.63 -4.81 -2.55
N GLY A 265 -4.35 -4.71 -1.42
CA GLY A 265 -3.74 -4.65 -0.10
C GLY A 265 -2.88 -5.88 0.22
N TYR A 266 -3.28 -7.08 -0.24
CA TYR A 266 -2.49 -8.30 -0.01
C TYR A 266 -1.13 -8.23 -0.70
N GLU A 267 -1.10 -7.85 -1.97
CA GLU A 267 0.16 -7.74 -2.72
C GLU A 267 1.06 -6.64 -2.13
N ILE A 268 0.48 -5.49 -1.76
CA ILE A 268 1.21 -4.41 -1.07
C ILE A 268 1.86 -4.92 0.21
N GLY A 269 1.10 -5.64 1.04
CA GLY A 269 1.61 -6.22 2.29
C GLY A 269 2.70 -7.25 2.05
N TYR A 270 2.49 -8.17 1.12
CA TYR A 270 3.46 -9.20 0.76
C TYR A 270 4.78 -8.59 0.30
N LYS A 271 4.72 -7.66 -0.66
CA LYS A 271 5.89 -6.98 -1.21
C LYS A 271 6.60 -6.09 -0.19
N SER A 272 5.86 -5.53 0.77
CA SER A 272 6.47 -4.72 1.83
C SER A 272 7.44 -5.53 2.69
N VAL A 273 7.07 -6.77 3.04
CA VAL A 273 7.96 -7.66 3.81
C VAL A 273 9.12 -8.15 2.97
N GLU A 274 8.90 -8.55 1.71
CA GLU A 274 10.01 -8.93 0.81
C GLU A 274 11.03 -7.80 0.67
N GLU A 275 10.55 -6.57 0.47
CA GLU A 275 11.41 -5.41 0.23
C GLU A 275 12.21 -5.03 1.47
N ILE A 276 11.59 -4.97 2.65
CA ILE A 276 12.30 -4.62 3.87
C ILE A 276 13.31 -5.72 4.25
N THR A 277 12.98 -6.99 4.04
CA THR A 277 13.89 -8.12 4.28
C THR A 277 15.15 -8.00 3.42
N LYS A 278 15.00 -7.71 2.11
CA LYS A 278 16.12 -7.47 1.21
C LYS A 278 16.99 -6.30 1.67
N ARG A 279 16.40 -5.24 2.22
CA ARG A 279 17.11 -4.07 2.76
C ARG A 279 17.87 -4.40 4.04
N ILE A 280 17.30 -5.21 4.93
CA ILE A 280 17.98 -5.71 6.14
C ILE A 280 19.19 -6.55 5.73
N GLU A 281 19.05 -7.39 4.71
CA GLU A 281 20.15 -8.21 4.16
C GLU A 281 21.15 -7.43 3.31
N HIS A 282 21.05 -6.08 3.25
CA HIS A 282 21.90 -5.20 2.41
C HIS A 282 21.85 -5.51 0.91
N ARG A 283 20.77 -6.11 0.43
CA ARG A 283 20.56 -6.34 -0.99
C ARG A 283 20.03 -5.07 -1.66
N SER A 284 20.70 -4.64 -2.73
CA SER A 284 20.28 -3.49 -3.54
C SER A 284 18.90 -3.73 -4.15
N VAL A 285 17.93 -2.83 -3.94
CA VAL A 285 16.58 -2.98 -4.47
C VAL A 285 16.11 -1.71 -5.19
N SER A 286 15.44 -1.95 -6.31
CA SER A 286 14.77 -0.95 -7.15
C SER A 286 13.35 -0.67 -6.64
N TYR A 287 12.84 0.55 -6.86
CA TYR A 287 11.44 0.90 -6.57
C TYR A 287 10.47 -0.01 -7.32
N THR A 288 9.47 -0.53 -6.63
CA THR A 288 8.45 -1.40 -7.22
C THR A 288 7.07 -0.73 -7.12
N HIS A 289 6.49 -0.38 -8.26
CA HIS A 289 5.07 -0.05 -8.37
C HIS A 289 4.27 -1.34 -8.53
N LEU A 290 3.23 -1.51 -7.74
CA LEU A 290 2.39 -2.71 -7.75
C LEU A 290 1.09 -2.44 -8.50
N ARG A 291 0.67 -3.42 -9.28
CA ARG A 291 -0.60 -3.37 -10.03
C ARG A 291 -1.79 -3.41 -9.06
N ALA A 292 -2.84 -2.69 -9.41
CA ALA A 292 -4.14 -2.86 -8.77
C ALA A 292 -4.86 -4.08 -9.37
N HIS A 293 -5.51 -4.90 -8.52
CA HIS A 293 -6.37 -5.96 -8.98
C HIS A 293 -7.79 -5.46 -9.23
N GLU A 294 -8.42 -6.02 -10.27
CA GLU A 294 -9.81 -5.70 -10.61
C GLU A 294 -10.74 -6.40 -9.62
N THR A 295 -11.56 -5.61 -8.91
CA THR A 295 -12.75 -6.15 -8.24
C THR A 295 -13.96 -5.82 -9.11
N LEU A 296 -14.51 -6.84 -9.75
CA LEU A 296 -15.70 -6.73 -10.59
C LEU A 296 -16.92 -7.01 -9.73
N ALA A 297 -17.86 -6.06 -9.70
CA ALA A 297 -19.26 -6.42 -9.48
C ALA A 297 -19.84 -6.91 -10.80
N ASN A 298 -20.41 -8.12 -10.80
CA ASN A 298 -21.18 -8.67 -11.91
C ASN A 298 -22.57 -8.07 -11.93
#